data_0ce9babe15d59dc9f0da47490f070b7a
#
_entry.id   0ce9babe15d59dc9f0da47490f070b7a
#
_cell.length_a   1.000
_cell.length_b   1.000
_cell.length_c   1.000
_cell.angle_alpha   90.00
_cell.angle_beta   90.00
_cell.angle_gamma   90.00
#
_symmetry.space_group_name_H-M   'P 1'
#
loop_
_entity.id
_entity.type
_entity.pdbx_description
1 polymer ?
#
loop_
_entity_poly.entity_id
_entity_poly.type
_entity_poly.pdbx_seq_one_letter_code
_entity_poly.pdbx_strand_id
1 'polypeptide(L)'
;IEEFEYHVDCIRWMGYGTQFQDFKCNVHISGRKGPAGIKAALKRLSPEARNTITIENDENKWGIEHSLELADDLALVLDIHHHWCREGEYISPTDDRFARVIESWRGVRPVIHYSYSRDEHLPEGYAHDTMPSMSTLLEAGHKKAKLRAHSDYYPNQHVNDYALSFLEYADIMCESKCKNLASIELHKYYTGEEYDILEQDVRAYSAVA
;
A
#
# COMPACT_ATOMS: atom_id res chain seq x y z
N ILE A 1 5.59 -21.46 -1.83
CA ILE A 1 4.42 -22.16 -1.27
C ILE A 1 4.61 -22.41 0.20
N GLU A 2 5.70 -23.00 0.64
CA GLU A 2 5.99 -23.28 2.04
C GLU A 2 5.92 -22.02 2.92
N GLU A 3 6.52 -20.91 2.48
CA GLU A 3 6.44 -19.61 3.15
C GLU A 3 4.98 -19.12 3.31
N PHE A 4 4.17 -19.26 2.28
CA PHE A 4 2.77 -18.86 2.36
C PHE A 4 2.00 -19.72 3.35
N GLU A 5 2.16 -21.04 3.30
CA GLU A 5 1.46 -21.94 4.24
C GLU A 5 1.93 -21.73 5.68
N TYR A 6 3.21 -21.41 5.89
CA TYR A 6 3.71 -21.03 7.23
C TYR A 6 3.00 -19.80 7.79
N HIS A 7 2.86 -18.74 6.99
CA HIS A 7 2.12 -17.54 7.43
C HIS A 7 0.63 -17.85 7.65
N VAL A 8 0.06 -18.71 6.80
CA VAL A 8 -1.33 -19.16 6.97
C VAL A 8 -1.51 -19.98 8.25
N ASP A 9 -0.54 -20.79 8.64
CA ASP A 9 -0.59 -21.49 9.93
C ASP A 9 -0.58 -20.52 11.10
N CYS A 10 0.22 -19.46 11.06
CA CYS A 10 0.18 -18.39 12.06
C CYS A 10 -1.21 -17.73 12.12
N ILE A 11 -1.82 -17.46 10.96
CA ILE A 11 -3.16 -16.87 10.86
C ILE A 11 -4.22 -17.80 11.41
N ARG A 12 -4.12 -19.12 11.15
CA ARG A 12 -5.01 -20.15 11.74
C ARG A 12 -4.90 -20.20 13.26
N TRP A 13 -3.70 -20.13 13.81
CA TRP A 13 -3.49 -20.09 15.28
C TRP A 13 -4.09 -18.85 15.92
N MET A 14 -4.20 -17.75 15.19
CA MET A 14 -4.93 -16.55 15.61
C MET A 14 -6.46 -16.67 15.45
N GLY A 15 -6.96 -17.74 14.85
CA GLY A 15 -8.40 -17.98 14.63
C GLY A 15 -8.96 -17.39 13.33
N TYR A 16 -8.10 -17.01 12.37
CA TYR A 16 -8.50 -16.40 11.10
C TYR A 16 -8.25 -17.34 9.91
N GLY A 17 -8.70 -16.92 8.74
CA GLY A 17 -8.40 -17.56 7.46
C GLY A 17 -9.50 -18.45 6.89
N THR A 18 -10.57 -18.73 7.65
CA THR A 18 -11.67 -19.58 7.19
C THR A 18 -12.57 -18.87 6.16
N GLN A 19 -12.62 -17.55 6.18
CA GLN A 19 -13.43 -16.72 5.29
C GLN A 19 -12.60 -15.67 4.59
N PHE A 20 -13.06 -15.22 3.42
CA PHE A 20 -12.39 -14.18 2.65
C PHE A 20 -12.28 -12.84 3.39
N GLN A 21 -13.24 -12.51 4.24
CA GLN A 21 -13.29 -11.26 5.02
C GLN A 21 -12.38 -11.25 6.24
N ASP A 22 -11.79 -12.39 6.57
CA ASP A 22 -10.90 -12.51 7.71
C ASP A 22 -9.56 -11.80 7.45
N PHE A 23 -8.58 -12.05 8.26
CA PHE A 23 -7.25 -11.44 8.22
C PHE A 23 -6.62 -11.48 6.82
N LYS A 24 -5.91 -10.41 6.44
CA LYS A 24 -5.19 -10.31 5.17
C LYS A 24 -3.68 -10.21 5.38
N CYS A 25 -2.94 -10.92 4.52
CA CYS A 25 -1.48 -10.88 4.45
C CYS A 25 -1.09 -10.38 3.05
N ASN A 26 -0.48 -9.20 2.98
CA ASN A 26 -0.13 -8.57 1.72
C ASN A 26 1.23 -9.06 1.20
N VAL A 27 1.32 -9.25 -0.11
CA VAL A 27 2.52 -9.71 -0.82
C VAL A 27 2.70 -8.96 -2.12
N HIS A 28 3.92 -8.50 -2.39
CA HIS A 28 4.25 -7.88 -3.67
C HIS A 28 4.25 -8.89 -4.82
N ILE A 29 3.80 -8.46 -6.00
CA ILE A 29 3.93 -9.22 -7.24
C ILE A 29 5.35 -9.11 -7.81
N SER A 30 6.34 -9.56 -7.08
CA SER A 30 7.78 -9.38 -7.43
C SER A 30 8.45 -10.59 -8.06
N GLY A 31 7.79 -11.74 -8.05
CA GLY A 31 8.36 -13.00 -8.54
C GLY A 31 8.68 -12.99 -10.04
N ARG A 32 9.71 -13.75 -10.45
CA ARG A 32 10.17 -13.81 -11.85
C ARG A 32 9.04 -14.10 -12.86
N LYS A 33 8.05 -14.91 -12.48
CA LYS A 33 6.94 -15.35 -13.34
C LYS A 33 5.71 -14.45 -13.26
N GLY A 34 5.71 -13.44 -12.38
CA GLY A 34 4.58 -12.52 -12.21
C GLY A 34 3.24 -13.20 -11.98
N PRO A 35 2.15 -12.71 -12.61
CA PRO A 35 0.81 -13.26 -12.44
C PRO A 35 0.71 -14.77 -12.72
N ALA A 36 1.37 -15.26 -13.77
CA ALA A 36 1.36 -16.68 -14.11
C ALA A 36 1.99 -17.55 -13.00
N GLY A 37 3.01 -17.02 -12.32
CA GLY A 37 3.64 -17.68 -11.17
C GLY A 37 2.70 -17.78 -9.97
N ILE A 38 1.96 -16.70 -9.69
CA ILE A 38 0.96 -16.65 -8.62
C ILE A 38 -0.20 -17.57 -8.93
N LYS A 39 -0.77 -17.54 -10.14
CA LYS A 39 -1.83 -18.47 -10.56
C LYS A 39 -1.41 -19.95 -10.44
N ALA A 40 -0.16 -20.27 -10.75
CA ALA A 40 0.36 -21.61 -10.56
C ALA A 40 0.53 -21.99 -9.08
N ALA A 41 0.91 -21.04 -8.23
CA ALA A 41 1.02 -21.23 -6.78
C ALA A 41 -0.37 -21.45 -6.14
N LEU A 42 -1.36 -20.66 -6.51
CA LEU A 42 -2.74 -20.77 -6.01
C LEU A 42 -3.37 -22.14 -6.15
N LYS A 43 -3.00 -22.89 -7.21
CA LYS A 43 -3.48 -24.26 -7.41
C LYS A 43 -2.99 -25.25 -6.35
N ARG A 44 -1.94 -24.89 -5.61
CA ARG A 44 -1.25 -25.71 -4.63
C ARG A 44 -1.40 -25.20 -3.19
N LEU A 45 -1.95 -24.00 -3.03
CA LEU A 45 -2.20 -23.37 -1.74
C LEU A 45 -3.53 -23.84 -1.15
N SER A 46 -3.60 -23.85 0.19
CA SER A 46 -4.81 -24.15 0.93
C SER A 46 -5.93 -23.12 0.65
N PRO A 47 -7.20 -23.46 0.90
CA PRO A 47 -8.28 -22.49 0.80
C PRO A 47 -8.07 -21.27 1.69
N GLU A 48 -7.55 -21.45 2.90
CA GLU A 48 -7.25 -20.38 3.85
C GLU A 48 -6.18 -19.43 3.30
N ALA A 49 -5.16 -19.95 2.62
CA ALA A 49 -4.16 -19.13 1.96
C ALA A 49 -4.79 -18.19 0.92
N ARG A 50 -5.74 -18.70 0.13
CA ARG A 50 -6.47 -17.86 -0.85
C ARG A 50 -7.38 -16.83 -0.21
N ASN A 51 -7.93 -17.13 0.97
CA ASN A 51 -8.76 -16.18 1.71
C ASN A 51 -7.94 -15.03 2.29
N THR A 52 -6.68 -15.28 2.64
CA THR A 52 -5.85 -14.36 3.43
C THR A 52 -4.80 -13.59 2.62
N ILE A 53 -4.38 -14.10 1.47
CA ILE A 53 -3.37 -13.43 0.63
C ILE A 53 -3.99 -12.29 -0.15
N THR A 54 -3.33 -11.13 -0.14
CA THR A 54 -3.55 -10.03 -1.09
C THR A 54 -2.31 -9.81 -1.94
N ILE A 55 -2.48 -9.26 -3.12
CA ILE A 55 -1.38 -8.98 -4.05
C ILE A 55 -1.28 -7.48 -4.31
N GLU A 56 -0.09 -6.95 -4.11
CA GLU A 56 0.27 -5.56 -4.33
C GLU A 56 1.06 -5.39 -5.62
N ASN A 57 0.81 -4.29 -6.34
CA ASN A 57 1.59 -3.91 -7.52
C ASN A 57 3.03 -3.52 -7.15
N ASP A 58 3.97 -3.89 -8.00
CA ASP A 58 5.41 -3.66 -7.81
C ASP A 58 5.87 -2.40 -8.56
N GLU A 59 6.81 -1.67 -7.99
CA GLU A 59 7.38 -0.46 -8.55
C GLU A 59 8.43 -0.70 -9.66
N ASN A 60 8.79 -1.97 -9.89
CA ASN A 60 9.83 -2.36 -10.85
C ASN A 60 9.29 -3.02 -12.12
N LYS A 61 8.69 -4.20 -11.96
CA LYS A 61 8.41 -5.11 -13.07
C LYS A 61 6.92 -5.32 -13.33
N TRP A 62 6.15 -5.51 -12.28
CA TRP A 62 4.77 -5.97 -12.37
C TRP A 62 3.84 -4.91 -11.79
N GLY A 63 3.46 -3.91 -12.58
CA GLY A 63 2.55 -2.84 -12.17
C GLY A 63 1.11 -3.30 -12.05
N ILE A 64 0.21 -2.33 -11.83
CA ILE A 64 -1.20 -2.58 -11.58
C ILE A 64 -1.88 -3.43 -12.65
N GLU A 65 -1.58 -3.22 -13.94
CA GLU A 65 -2.16 -3.98 -15.04
C GLU A 65 -1.91 -5.49 -14.90
N HIS A 66 -0.72 -5.87 -14.40
CA HIS A 66 -0.38 -7.25 -14.15
C HIS A 66 -1.07 -7.81 -12.90
N SER A 67 -1.24 -6.98 -11.85
CA SER A 67 -1.98 -7.38 -10.66
C SER A 67 -3.45 -7.64 -11.00
N LEU A 68 -4.05 -6.83 -11.89
CA LEU A 68 -5.43 -6.97 -12.34
C LEU A 68 -5.73 -8.33 -13.01
N GLU A 69 -4.71 -9.01 -13.57
CA GLU A 69 -4.87 -10.39 -14.06
C GLU A 69 -5.25 -11.39 -12.97
N LEU A 70 -5.08 -11.01 -11.67
CA LEU A 70 -5.35 -11.84 -10.50
C LEU A 70 -6.62 -11.43 -9.76
N ALA A 71 -7.34 -10.40 -10.22
CA ALA A 71 -8.48 -9.81 -9.51
C ALA A 71 -9.64 -10.79 -9.25
N ASP A 72 -9.80 -11.80 -10.10
CA ASP A 72 -10.80 -12.85 -9.92
C ASP A 72 -10.39 -13.90 -8.89
N ASP A 73 -9.10 -14.03 -8.64
CA ASP A 73 -8.53 -15.03 -7.74
C ASP A 73 -8.28 -14.50 -6.32
N LEU A 74 -7.76 -13.27 -6.20
CA LEU A 74 -7.26 -12.67 -4.95
C LEU A 74 -7.72 -11.21 -4.82
N ALA A 75 -7.78 -10.71 -3.59
CA ALA A 75 -7.90 -9.28 -3.35
C ALA A 75 -6.58 -8.58 -3.71
N LEU A 76 -6.70 -7.40 -4.32
CA LEU A 76 -5.56 -6.61 -4.78
C LEU A 76 -5.36 -5.39 -3.90
N VAL A 77 -4.11 -5.05 -3.62
CA VAL A 77 -3.71 -3.80 -2.97
C VAL A 77 -3.08 -2.89 -4.03
N LEU A 78 -3.62 -1.69 -4.17
CA LEU A 78 -2.99 -0.64 -4.97
C LEU A 78 -2.02 0.13 -4.08
N ASP A 79 -0.71 -0.01 -4.33
CA ASP A 79 0.26 0.97 -3.84
C ASP A 79 0.35 2.10 -4.87
N ILE A 80 -0.11 3.29 -4.46
CA ILE A 80 -0.17 4.47 -5.33
C ILE A 80 1.21 5.08 -5.60
N HIS A 81 2.17 4.89 -4.68
CA HIS A 81 3.55 5.33 -4.88
C HIS A 81 4.32 4.39 -5.81
N HIS A 82 4.15 3.07 -5.68
CA HIS A 82 4.70 2.09 -6.62
C HIS A 82 4.17 2.33 -8.03
N HIS A 83 2.86 2.61 -8.15
CA HIS A 83 2.26 2.96 -9.44
C HIS A 83 2.92 4.21 -10.04
N TRP A 84 3.03 5.31 -9.28
CA TRP A 84 3.73 6.50 -9.72
C TRP A 84 5.20 6.24 -10.06
N CYS A 85 5.91 5.49 -9.23
CA CYS A 85 7.30 5.13 -9.48
C CYS A 85 7.48 4.36 -10.78
N ARG A 86 6.56 3.45 -11.11
CA ARG A 86 6.65 2.59 -12.28
C ARG A 86 6.12 3.26 -13.54
N GLU A 87 4.90 3.77 -13.50
CA GLU A 87 4.19 4.29 -14.68
C GLU A 87 4.47 5.79 -14.90
N GLY A 88 4.83 6.54 -13.86
CA GLY A 88 5.07 7.98 -13.92
C GLY A 88 3.78 8.81 -13.91
N GLU A 89 2.66 8.21 -13.59
CA GLU A 89 1.34 8.84 -13.52
C GLU A 89 0.67 8.65 -12.16
N TYR A 90 -0.31 9.49 -11.87
CA TYR A 90 -1.18 9.37 -10.70
C TYR A 90 -2.51 8.75 -11.13
N ILE A 91 -2.83 7.57 -10.60
CA ILE A 91 -4.11 6.90 -10.85
C ILE A 91 -5.24 7.61 -10.08
N SER A 92 -6.37 7.86 -10.72
CA SER A 92 -7.52 8.49 -10.05
C SER A 92 -8.29 7.48 -9.18
N PRO A 93 -8.92 7.90 -8.05
CA PRO A 93 -9.89 7.07 -7.34
C PRO A 93 -11.10 6.64 -8.19
N THR A 94 -11.36 7.34 -9.30
CA THR A 94 -12.43 7.01 -10.26
C THR A 94 -11.94 6.28 -11.51
N ASP A 95 -10.68 5.83 -11.53
CA ASP A 95 -10.11 5.06 -12.64
C ASP A 95 -10.68 3.63 -12.66
N ASP A 96 -10.98 3.13 -13.85
CA ASP A 96 -11.53 1.77 -14.02
C ASP A 96 -10.62 0.68 -13.44
N ARG A 97 -9.30 0.91 -13.44
CA ARG A 97 -8.32 0.00 -12.82
C ARG A 97 -8.52 -0.08 -11.31
N PHE A 98 -8.78 1.07 -10.67
CA PHE A 98 -9.06 1.09 -9.23
C PHE A 98 -10.45 0.51 -8.92
N ALA A 99 -11.45 0.77 -9.75
CA ALA A 99 -12.75 0.10 -9.61
C ALA A 99 -12.58 -1.43 -9.62
N ARG A 100 -11.72 -1.95 -10.48
CA ARG A 100 -11.42 -3.38 -10.54
C ARG A 100 -10.67 -3.89 -9.30
N VAL A 101 -9.80 -3.06 -8.71
CA VAL A 101 -9.18 -3.35 -7.40
C VAL A 101 -10.26 -3.49 -6.33
N ILE A 102 -11.20 -2.55 -6.24
CA ILE A 102 -12.31 -2.59 -5.27
C ILE A 102 -13.14 -3.87 -5.45
N GLU A 103 -13.51 -4.23 -6.67
CA GLU A 103 -14.27 -5.44 -6.97
C GLU A 103 -13.57 -6.72 -6.46
N SER A 104 -12.23 -6.78 -6.54
CA SER A 104 -11.45 -7.93 -6.09
C SER A 104 -11.61 -8.21 -4.58
N TRP A 105 -12.02 -7.22 -3.80
CA TRP A 105 -12.27 -7.34 -2.35
C TRP A 105 -13.66 -7.90 -2.01
N ARG A 106 -14.51 -8.18 -2.99
CA ARG A 106 -15.78 -8.92 -2.83
C ARG A 106 -16.69 -8.33 -1.75
N GLY A 107 -16.76 -7.01 -1.66
CA GLY A 107 -17.57 -6.26 -0.69
C GLY A 107 -16.89 -5.97 0.66
N VAL A 108 -15.68 -6.46 0.88
CA VAL A 108 -14.82 -6.00 1.99
C VAL A 108 -14.21 -4.67 1.60
N ARG A 109 -14.07 -3.74 2.54
CA ARG A 109 -13.42 -2.46 2.29
C ARG A 109 -11.95 -2.67 1.90
N PRO A 110 -11.50 -2.17 0.75
CA PRO A 110 -10.12 -2.34 0.30
C PRO A 110 -9.11 -1.61 1.19
N VAL A 111 -7.84 -1.99 1.04
CA VAL A 111 -6.70 -1.22 1.55
C VAL A 111 -5.85 -0.81 0.35
N ILE A 112 -5.43 0.44 0.33
CA ILE A 112 -4.36 0.94 -0.53
C ILE A 112 -3.11 1.21 0.30
N HIS A 113 -1.94 1.21 -0.35
CA HIS A 113 -0.69 1.64 0.28
C HIS A 113 -0.33 3.04 -0.17
N TYR A 114 0.22 3.82 0.77
CA TYR A 114 0.69 5.17 0.54
C TYR A 114 2.08 5.38 1.13
N SER A 115 2.99 5.85 0.31
CA SER A 115 4.29 6.36 0.69
C SER A 115 4.68 7.57 -0.17
N TYR A 116 5.81 8.21 0.16
CA TYR A 116 6.36 9.36 -0.57
C TYR A 116 7.87 9.18 -0.74
N SER A 117 8.44 9.78 -1.76
CA SER A 117 9.90 9.72 -1.98
C SER A 117 10.67 10.48 -0.92
N ARG A 118 11.84 9.97 -0.53
CA ARG A 118 12.72 10.63 0.44
C ARG A 118 13.25 11.95 -0.11
N ASP A 119 13.30 12.97 0.74
CA ASP A 119 13.76 14.33 0.39
C ASP A 119 15.18 14.36 -0.16
N GLU A 120 16.08 13.51 0.37
CA GLU A 120 17.44 13.36 -0.10
C GLU A 120 17.57 12.86 -1.56
N HIS A 121 16.48 12.35 -2.12
CA HIS A 121 16.40 11.84 -3.50
C HIS A 121 15.60 12.75 -4.43
N LEU A 122 15.04 13.83 -3.89
CA LEU A 122 14.40 14.92 -4.62
C LEU A 122 15.42 16.03 -4.93
N PRO A 123 15.11 16.98 -5.84
CA PRO A 123 15.98 18.13 -6.09
C PRO A 123 16.26 18.94 -4.81
N GLU A 124 17.46 19.49 -4.70
CA GLU A 124 17.77 20.42 -3.61
C GLU A 124 16.80 21.61 -3.62
N GLY A 125 16.24 21.94 -2.45
CA GLY A 125 15.21 22.99 -2.33
C GLY A 125 13.87 22.62 -2.94
N TYR A 126 13.60 21.32 -3.12
CA TYR A 126 12.32 20.84 -3.65
C TYR A 126 11.13 21.38 -2.86
N ALA A 127 10.18 21.99 -3.57
CA ALA A 127 8.96 22.50 -2.97
C ALA A 127 7.94 21.38 -2.77
N HIS A 128 7.51 21.15 -1.53
CA HIS A 128 6.48 20.15 -1.20
C HIS A 128 5.05 20.63 -1.41
N ASP A 129 4.87 21.78 -2.06
CA ASP A 129 3.59 22.39 -2.41
C ASP A 129 3.15 22.10 -3.86
N THR A 130 3.82 21.18 -4.54
CA THR A 130 3.52 20.77 -5.90
C THR A 130 3.51 19.26 -6.04
N MET A 131 2.69 18.74 -6.95
CA MET A 131 2.71 17.30 -7.30
C MET A 131 4.02 16.96 -8.02
N PRO A 132 4.80 15.97 -7.57
CA PRO A 132 6.00 15.52 -8.26
C PRO A 132 5.67 15.01 -9.66
N SER A 133 6.39 15.49 -10.67
CA SER A 133 6.33 14.97 -12.04
C SER A 133 7.50 14.04 -12.29
N MET A 134 7.22 12.79 -12.59
CA MET A 134 8.26 11.78 -12.89
C MET A 134 9.11 12.20 -14.08
N SER A 135 8.50 12.69 -15.15
CA SER A 135 9.23 13.15 -16.35
C SER A 135 10.20 14.29 -16.02
N THR A 136 9.72 15.30 -15.29
CA THR A 136 10.54 16.45 -14.86
C THR A 136 11.72 16.02 -13.99
N LEU A 137 11.49 15.09 -13.04
CA LEU A 137 12.56 14.58 -12.17
C LEU A 137 13.61 13.79 -12.97
N LEU A 138 13.20 12.97 -13.92
CA LEU A 138 14.12 12.21 -14.78
C LEU A 138 14.93 13.12 -15.72
N GLU A 139 14.30 14.14 -16.30
CA GLU A 139 14.97 15.17 -17.13
C GLU A 139 16.01 15.96 -16.31
N ALA A 140 15.72 16.21 -15.04
CA ALA A 140 16.65 16.83 -14.10
C ALA A 140 17.79 15.88 -13.63
N GLY A 141 17.78 14.61 -14.09
CA GLY A 141 18.84 13.64 -13.80
C GLY A 141 18.62 12.78 -12.56
N HIS A 142 17.46 12.87 -11.92
CA HIS A 142 17.10 12.00 -10.81
C HIS A 142 16.88 10.56 -11.28
N LYS A 143 17.24 9.59 -10.43
CA LYS A 143 17.12 8.18 -10.79
C LYS A 143 15.84 7.59 -10.22
N LYS A 144 15.01 7.03 -11.08
CA LYS A 144 13.77 6.34 -10.71
C LYS A 144 13.96 5.35 -9.55
N ALA A 145 15.05 4.60 -9.55
CA ALA A 145 15.39 3.66 -8.47
C ALA A 145 15.61 4.34 -7.10
N LYS A 146 15.97 5.61 -7.06
CA LYS A 146 16.11 6.38 -5.81
C LYS A 146 14.79 6.93 -5.32
N LEU A 147 13.92 7.33 -6.25
CA LEU A 147 12.58 7.87 -5.93
C LEU A 147 11.65 6.84 -5.27
N ARG A 148 11.99 5.55 -5.32
CA ARG A 148 11.26 4.47 -4.62
C ARG A 148 11.48 4.44 -3.11
N ALA A 149 12.53 5.07 -2.60
CA ALA A 149 12.83 5.06 -1.18
C ALA A 149 11.78 5.87 -0.43
N HIS A 150 11.13 5.23 0.55
CA HIS A 150 10.08 5.87 1.35
C HIS A 150 10.65 6.94 2.26
N SER A 151 9.99 8.10 2.31
CA SER A 151 10.28 9.21 3.22
C SER A 151 10.03 8.83 4.68
N ASP A 152 10.53 9.64 5.57
CA ASP A 152 10.29 9.49 7.00
C ASP A 152 8.85 9.88 7.37
N TYR A 153 8.34 10.95 6.75
CA TYR A 153 7.01 11.53 6.95
C TYR A 153 6.33 11.82 5.60
N TYR A 154 5.21 12.53 5.63
CA TYR A 154 4.41 12.92 4.47
C TYR A 154 4.43 14.46 4.27
N PRO A 155 5.56 15.02 3.79
CA PRO A 155 5.74 16.48 3.77
C PRO A 155 4.96 17.19 2.65
N ASN A 156 4.50 16.47 1.62
CA ASN A 156 3.86 17.06 0.46
C ASN A 156 2.33 17.08 0.60
N GLN A 157 1.76 18.28 0.79
CA GLN A 157 0.32 18.45 1.00
C GLN A 157 -0.51 17.99 -0.21
N HIS A 158 -0.07 18.27 -1.45
CA HIS A 158 -0.81 17.87 -2.65
C HIS A 158 -0.84 16.35 -2.82
N VAL A 159 0.25 15.66 -2.50
CA VAL A 159 0.29 14.20 -2.53
C VAL A 159 -0.53 13.62 -1.38
N ASN A 160 -0.57 14.28 -0.22
CA ASN A 160 -1.45 13.90 0.88
C ASN A 160 -2.92 14.01 0.48
N ASP A 161 -3.33 15.14 -0.10
CA ASP A 161 -4.71 15.34 -0.58
C ASP A 161 -5.09 14.29 -1.64
N TYR A 162 -4.17 14.00 -2.56
CA TYR A 162 -4.35 12.93 -3.53
C TYR A 162 -4.55 11.57 -2.85
N ALA A 163 -3.70 11.19 -1.90
CA ALA A 163 -3.83 9.92 -1.20
C ALA A 163 -5.13 9.86 -0.38
N LEU A 164 -5.48 10.95 0.31
CA LEU A 164 -6.70 11.06 1.11
C LEU A 164 -7.99 11.01 0.27
N SER A 165 -7.92 11.36 -1.02
CA SER A 165 -9.06 11.23 -1.93
C SER A 165 -9.55 9.77 -2.11
N PHE A 166 -8.71 8.79 -1.78
CA PHE A 166 -9.09 7.38 -1.80
C PHE A 166 -9.90 6.95 -0.56
N LEU A 167 -9.94 7.75 0.52
CA LEU A 167 -10.66 7.38 1.75
C LEU A 167 -12.17 7.18 1.56
N GLU A 168 -12.76 7.70 0.50
CA GLU A 168 -14.15 7.39 0.17
C GLU A 168 -14.34 5.88 -0.12
N TYR A 169 -13.33 5.23 -0.69
CA TYR A 169 -13.41 3.86 -1.22
C TYR A 169 -12.59 2.83 -0.45
N ALA A 170 -11.49 3.24 0.17
CA ALA A 170 -10.49 2.35 0.74
C ALA A 170 -9.91 2.90 2.05
N ASP A 171 -9.34 2.01 2.87
CA ASP A 171 -8.46 2.40 3.97
C ASP A 171 -7.03 2.63 3.43
N ILE A 172 -6.25 3.46 4.12
CA ILE A 172 -4.88 3.79 3.71
C ILE A 172 -3.88 3.19 4.69
N MET A 173 -3.04 2.29 4.20
CA MET A 173 -1.85 1.82 4.90
C MET A 173 -0.70 2.80 4.66
N CYS A 174 -0.25 3.43 5.73
CA CYS A 174 0.85 4.40 5.72
C CYS A 174 2.21 3.68 5.80
N GLU A 175 3.06 3.81 4.78
CA GLU A 175 4.32 3.08 4.68
C GLU A 175 5.58 3.96 4.83
N SER A 176 5.48 5.09 5.52
CA SER A 176 6.64 5.93 5.84
C SER A 176 7.60 5.28 6.82
N LYS A 177 8.83 5.77 6.91
CA LYS A 177 9.86 5.20 7.81
C LYS A 177 9.56 5.46 9.29
N CYS A 178 8.92 6.57 9.63
CA CYS A 178 8.51 6.91 10.98
C CYS A 178 7.19 6.24 11.43
N LYS A 179 6.65 5.31 10.61
CA LYS A 179 5.55 4.40 11.00
C LYS A 179 4.34 5.15 11.58
N ASN A 180 3.95 4.80 12.82
CA ASN A 180 2.82 5.39 13.53
C ASN A 180 2.96 6.91 13.74
N LEU A 181 4.16 7.44 13.91
CA LEU A 181 4.36 8.89 14.06
C LEU A 181 3.94 9.64 12.79
N ALA A 182 4.33 9.14 11.63
CA ALA A 182 3.95 9.73 10.37
C ALA A 182 2.47 9.53 10.03
N SER A 183 1.88 8.37 10.33
CA SER A 183 0.44 8.17 10.12
C SER A 183 -0.41 9.04 11.03
N ILE A 184 0.03 9.33 12.26
CA ILE A 184 -0.63 10.27 13.16
C ILE A 184 -0.55 11.70 12.60
N GLU A 185 0.59 12.14 12.06
CA GLU A 185 0.69 13.45 11.42
C GLU A 185 -0.22 13.59 10.20
N LEU A 186 -0.30 12.55 9.37
CA LEU A 186 -1.23 12.52 8.24
C LEU A 186 -2.69 12.55 8.71
N HIS A 187 -3.02 11.86 9.80
CA HIS A 187 -4.34 11.88 10.40
C HIS A 187 -4.69 13.27 10.93
N LYS A 188 -3.77 13.95 11.64
CA LYS A 188 -3.93 15.34 12.08
C LYS A 188 -4.16 16.27 10.89
N TYR A 189 -3.39 16.12 9.83
CA TYR A 189 -3.57 16.89 8.61
C TYR A 189 -4.99 16.72 8.03
N TYR A 190 -5.49 15.50 8.02
CA TYR A 190 -6.82 15.16 7.48
C TYR A 190 -7.97 15.68 8.35
N THR A 191 -7.89 15.49 9.68
CA THR A 191 -9.00 15.78 10.61
C THR A 191 -8.94 17.19 11.16
N GLY A 192 -7.77 17.85 11.16
CA GLY A 192 -7.51 19.11 11.87
C GLY A 192 -7.47 18.95 13.39
N GLU A 193 -7.47 17.70 13.91
CA GLU A 193 -7.43 17.44 15.35
C GLU A 193 -5.99 17.33 15.85
N GLU A 194 -5.69 17.96 16.99
CA GLU A 194 -4.44 17.70 17.71
C GLU A 194 -4.58 16.40 18.52
N TYR A 195 -3.81 15.40 18.14
CA TYR A 195 -3.69 14.13 18.91
C TYR A 195 -2.62 14.30 19.98
N ASP A 196 -3.00 14.21 21.24
CA ASP A 196 -2.02 14.09 22.32
C ASP A 196 -1.63 12.61 22.48
N ILE A 197 -0.56 12.23 21.77
CA ILE A 197 -0.06 10.83 21.69
C ILE A 197 0.32 10.29 23.07
N LEU A 198 0.82 11.17 23.96
CA LEU A 198 1.40 10.77 25.25
C LEU A 198 0.35 10.35 26.28
N GLU A 199 -0.86 10.91 26.25
CA GLU A 199 -1.90 10.54 27.23
C GLU A 199 -2.61 9.21 26.94
N GLN A 200 -2.79 8.85 25.67
CA GLN A 200 -3.51 7.61 25.33
C GLN A 200 -2.61 6.37 25.38
N ASP A 201 -1.37 6.46 24.93
CA ASP A 201 -0.43 5.34 25.01
C ASP A 201 -0.03 5.00 26.45
N VAL A 202 0.14 6.00 27.30
CA VAL A 202 0.43 5.78 28.74
C VAL A 202 -0.76 5.13 29.44
N ARG A 203 -2.00 5.46 29.10
CA ARG A 203 -3.21 4.83 29.69
C ARG A 203 -3.38 3.37 29.25
N ALA A 204 -3.06 3.05 27.98
CA ALA A 204 -3.13 1.67 27.49
C ALA A 204 -2.11 0.75 28.17
N TYR A 205 -0.90 1.22 28.41
CA TYR A 205 0.12 0.45 29.12
C TYR A 205 -0.14 0.36 30.63
N SER A 206 -0.77 1.34 31.25
CA SER A 206 -1.10 1.33 32.69
C SER A 206 -2.31 0.44 33.03
N ALA A 207 -3.14 0.07 32.05
CA ALA A 207 -4.30 -0.81 32.24
C ALA A 207 -3.97 -2.30 32.15
N VAL A 208 -2.73 -2.66 31.79
CA VAL A 208 -2.26 -4.05 31.62
C VAL A 208 -1.22 -4.46 32.68
N ALA A 209 -0.86 -3.55 33.60
CA ALA A 209 -0.03 -3.78 34.76
C ALA A 209 -0.93 -3.86 36.02
#